data_3f9097c0b1051deaf3a861eb579ee60b
#
_entry.id   3f9097c0b1051deaf3a861eb579ee60b
#
_cell.length_a   1.000
_cell.length_b   1.000
_cell.length_c   1.000
_cell.angle_alpha   90.00
_cell.angle_beta   90.00
_cell.angle_gamma   90.00
#
_symmetry.space_group_name_H-M   'P 1'
#
loop_
_entity.id
_entity.type
_entity.pdbx_description
1 polymer ?
#
loop_
_entity_poly.entity_id
_entity_poly.type
_entity_poly.pdbx_seq_one_letter_code
_entity_poly.pdbx_strand_id
1 'polypeptide(L)'
;KFTKGQLYHPYHPKRFIHDHIDKVIQAKRHQPDRFCTIKVSVDCIDDYDFINHLIHAREQGVWVQVIVDWRKMTLTHSDNYARLKRSRIELVGVFCTPKHHLIEVEPDMHTKFVIFNDEDAILGSFNITFDRWWANWESGMTFHSRGVCRLLDNIFQSQRGGVIQRYGIDPLSHFNLLYTFGRHTMLNGKNYRPHHAILAEIHRARHSIKLSLFLMGDLLGDHGDSVVDALIHAYDRGVYVHVLFNGHLARQGRVGVERSMADELNRPLLPAVQRLKSVGIAVGLVYGQDDLAVPYSPIHSKYCIIDDSIVLEGSFNWYNTSVFSHDLLVIANNRDVAQPYLYEFEQIQRSFRVFY
;
A
#
# COMPACT_ATOMS: atom_id res chain seq x y z
N LYS A 1 -10.80 4.64 -0.85
CA LYS A 1 -10.93 6.05 -0.48
C LYS A 1 -9.59 6.73 -0.67
N PHE A 2 -9.59 7.90 -1.27
CA PHE A 2 -8.40 8.57 -1.79
C PHE A 2 -8.18 9.89 -1.08
N THR A 3 -6.95 10.34 -0.98
CA THR A 3 -6.64 11.59 -0.29
C THR A 3 -5.61 12.39 -1.03
N LYS A 4 -5.90 13.64 -1.26
CA LYS A 4 -4.96 14.70 -1.45
C LYS A 4 -5.18 15.72 -0.35
N GLY A 5 -4.19 15.93 0.50
CA GLY A 5 -3.91 17.14 1.26
C GLY A 5 -5.00 17.82 2.07
N GLN A 6 -6.21 17.27 2.18
CA GLN A 6 -7.26 17.85 2.99
C GLN A 6 -7.64 16.90 4.12
N LEU A 7 -7.06 17.08 5.30
CA LEU A 7 -7.36 16.34 6.54
C LEU A 7 -8.86 16.29 6.87
N TYR A 8 -9.63 17.21 6.34
CA TYR A 8 -11.08 17.32 6.60
C TYR A 8 -11.95 16.64 5.54
N HIS A 9 -11.35 16.03 4.51
CA HIS A 9 -12.13 15.28 3.54
C HIS A 9 -12.75 14.06 4.21
N PRO A 10 -14.08 13.80 4.09
CA PRO A 10 -14.76 12.70 4.81
C PRO A 10 -14.20 11.31 4.49
N TYR A 11 -13.42 11.19 3.42
CA TYR A 11 -12.81 9.95 2.96
C TYR A 11 -11.30 9.86 3.25
N HIS A 12 -10.74 10.81 4.01
CA HIS A 12 -9.31 10.77 4.36
C HIS A 12 -9.00 9.58 5.27
N PRO A 13 -7.97 8.72 5.00
CA PRO A 13 -7.62 7.58 5.85
C PRO A 13 -7.36 7.98 7.30
N LYS A 14 -6.66 9.08 7.54
CA LYS A 14 -6.40 9.60 8.90
C LYS A 14 -7.71 9.83 9.65
N ARG A 15 -8.70 10.49 9.02
CA ARG A 15 -9.99 10.73 9.64
C ARG A 15 -10.72 9.41 9.95
N PHE A 16 -10.77 8.49 8.99
CA PHE A 16 -11.37 7.18 9.21
C PHE A 16 -10.74 6.48 10.41
N ILE A 17 -9.41 6.49 10.49
CA ILE A 17 -8.67 5.84 11.58
C ILE A 17 -9.01 6.50 12.92
N HIS A 18 -8.95 7.83 13.01
CA HIS A 18 -9.25 8.56 14.25
C HIS A 18 -10.70 8.34 14.69
N ASP A 19 -11.68 8.45 13.79
CA ASP A 19 -13.10 8.21 14.08
C ASP A 19 -13.34 6.77 14.61
N HIS A 20 -12.59 5.78 14.12
CA HIS A 20 -12.72 4.40 14.61
C HIS A 20 -12.00 4.17 15.95
N ILE A 21 -10.88 4.83 16.20
CA ILE A 21 -10.26 4.83 17.54
C ILE A 21 -11.25 5.39 18.58
N ASP A 22 -11.90 6.53 18.26
CA ASP A 22 -12.92 7.11 19.12
C ASP A 22 -14.10 6.18 19.37
N LYS A 23 -14.61 5.49 18.33
CA LYS A 23 -15.68 4.49 18.48
C LYS A 23 -15.27 3.34 19.42
N VAL A 24 -14.01 2.86 19.30
CA VAL A 24 -13.49 1.81 20.18
C VAL A 24 -13.39 2.30 21.63
N ILE A 25 -12.90 3.53 21.84
CA ILE A 25 -12.82 4.15 23.18
C ILE A 25 -14.23 4.30 23.78
N GLN A 26 -15.19 4.80 23.01
CA GLN A 26 -16.58 4.94 23.44
C GLN A 26 -17.21 3.60 23.79
N ALA A 27 -16.99 2.56 22.96
CA ALA A 27 -17.49 1.21 23.25
C ALA A 27 -16.91 0.68 24.58
N LYS A 28 -15.63 0.92 24.83
CA LYS A 28 -14.97 0.54 26.10
C LYS A 28 -15.54 1.28 27.31
N ARG A 29 -15.81 2.59 27.18
CA ARG A 29 -16.42 3.42 28.25
C ARG A 29 -17.84 2.98 28.59
N HIS A 30 -18.65 2.66 27.57
CA HIS A 30 -20.04 2.21 27.78
C HIS A 30 -20.12 0.78 28.35
N GLN A 31 -19.17 -0.06 28.04
CA GLN A 31 -19.08 -1.44 28.49
C GLN A 31 -17.65 -1.73 29.02
N PRO A 32 -17.35 -1.37 30.29
CA PRO A 32 -15.99 -1.49 30.83
C PRO A 32 -15.42 -2.92 30.81
N ASP A 33 -16.28 -3.94 30.89
CA ASP A 33 -15.87 -5.34 30.83
C ASP A 33 -15.68 -5.87 29.41
N ARG A 34 -16.10 -5.10 28.38
CA ARG A 34 -15.90 -5.48 26.98
C ARG A 34 -14.41 -5.47 26.66
N PHE A 35 -13.94 -6.56 26.06
CA PHE A 35 -12.59 -6.61 25.49
C PHE A 35 -12.57 -5.83 24.16
N CYS A 36 -11.89 -4.69 24.17
CA CYS A 36 -11.75 -3.81 23.02
C CYS A 36 -10.31 -3.77 22.54
N THR A 37 -10.09 -3.83 21.22
CA THR A 37 -8.76 -3.93 20.62
C THR A 37 -8.55 -2.94 19.49
N ILE A 38 -7.30 -2.48 19.35
CA ILE A 38 -6.80 -1.78 18.16
C ILE A 38 -5.47 -2.44 17.79
N LYS A 39 -5.38 -2.95 16.56
CA LYS A 39 -4.17 -3.59 16.03
C LYS A 39 -3.68 -2.79 14.83
N VAL A 40 -2.44 -2.34 14.87
CA VAL A 40 -1.80 -1.49 13.83
C VAL A 40 -0.60 -2.22 13.26
N SER A 41 -0.54 -2.40 11.95
CA SER A 41 0.64 -2.90 11.25
C SER A 41 1.01 -1.94 10.13
N VAL A 42 2.10 -1.19 10.32
CA VAL A 42 2.60 -0.18 9.37
C VAL A 42 4.11 -0.11 9.42
N ASP A 43 4.76 0.31 8.33
CA ASP A 43 6.21 0.36 8.28
C ASP A 43 6.80 1.43 9.23
N CYS A 44 6.19 2.62 9.30
CA CYS A 44 6.61 3.67 10.23
C CYS A 44 5.44 4.55 10.70
N ILE A 45 5.65 5.16 11.88
CA ILE A 45 4.70 6.08 12.51
C ILE A 45 5.46 7.30 13.00
N ASP A 46 5.14 8.49 12.50
CA ASP A 46 5.66 9.76 13.00
C ASP A 46 4.58 10.82 13.24
N ASP A 47 3.31 10.48 12.99
CA ASP A 47 2.18 11.35 13.28
C ASP A 47 1.91 11.40 14.77
N TYR A 48 2.20 12.56 15.40
CA TYR A 48 2.02 12.78 16.83
C TYR A 48 0.57 12.67 17.29
N ASP A 49 -0.39 13.13 16.47
CA ASP A 49 -1.82 13.05 16.81
C ASP A 49 -2.27 11.59 16.86
N PHE A 50 -1.83 10.78 15.89
CA PHE A 50 -2.12 9.36 15.89
C PHE A 50 -1.49 8.64 17.09
N ILE A 51 -0.21 8.93 17.40
CA ILE A 51 0.47 8.34 18.56
C ILE A 51 -0.26 8.71 19.86
N ASN A 52 -0.62 9.99 20.04
CA ASN A 52 -1.37 10.44 21.20
C ASN A 52 -2.72 9.74 21.32
N HIS A 53 -3.40 9.53 20.20
CA HIS A 53 -4.71 8.88 20.19
C HIS A 53 -4.61 7.39 20.56
N LEU A 54 -3.58 6.69 20.10
CA LEU A 54 -3.31 5.31 20.54
C LEU A 54 -2.97 5.23 22.05
N ILE A 55 -2.17 6.18 22.55
CA ILE A 55 -1.85 6.26 23.99
C ILE A 55 -3.13 6.51 24.78
N HIS A 56 -3.94 7.47 24.36
CA HIS A 56 -5.22 7.74 25.00
C HIS A 56 -6.14 6.51 25.00
N ALA A 57 -6.27 5.79 23.88
CA ALA A 57 -7.04 4.55 23.83
C ALA A 57 -6.53 3.52 24.85
N ARG A 58 -5.21 3.39 24.97
CA ARG A 58 -4.59 2.49 25.94
C ARG A 58 -4.92 2.87 27.38
N GLU A 59 -4.89 4.17 27.70
CA GLU A 59 -5.26 4.72 29.02
C GLU A 59 -6.73 4.49 29.37
N GLN A 60 -7.61 4.46 28.34
CA GLN A 60 -9.03 4.12 28.50
C GLN A 60 -9.29 2.61 28.62
N GLY A 61 -8.25 1.77 28.71
CA GLY A 61 -8.36 0.34 28.88
C GLY A 61 -8.57 -0.46 27.57
N VAL A 62 -8.36 0.15 26.41
CA VAL A 62 -8.32 -0.56 25.13
C VAL A 62 -6.99 -1.31 25.01
N TRP A 63 -7.02 -2.53 24.50
CA TRP A 63 -5.79 -3.25 24.20
C TRP A 63 -5.23 -2.80 22.85
N VAL A 64 -4.15 -2.05 22.89
CA VAL A 64 -3.48 -1.50 21.70
C VAL A 64 -2.21 -2.29 21.42
N GLN A 65 -2.12 -2.79 20.19
CA GLN A 65 -0.98 -3.54 19.67
C GLN A 65 -0.47 -2.87 18.39
N VAL A 66 0.84 -2.71 18.27
CA VAL A 66 1.49 -2.02 17.14
C VAL A 66 2.66 -2.84 16.63
N ILE A 67 2.67 -3.10 15.31
CA ILE A 67 3.80 -3.69 14.59
C ILE A 67 4.35 -2.65 13.63
N VAL A 68 5.68 -2.48 13.64
CA VAL A 68 6.41 -1.52 12.81
C VAL A 68 7.67 -2.14 12.22
N ASP A 69 8.20 -1.54 11.16
CA ASP A 69 9.56 -1.86 10.72
C ASP A 69 10.56 -1.37 11.77
N TRP A 70 11.34 -2.31 12.31
CA TRP A 70 12.28 -2.01 13.39
C TRP A 70 13.35 -0.99 12.96
N ARG A 71 13.88 -1.13 11.75
CA ARG A 71 14.95 -0.24 11.26
C ARG A 71 14.43 1.19 11.05
N LYS A 72 13.29 1.34 10.35
CA LYS A 72 12.70 2.67 10.09
C LYS A 72 12.37 3.38 11.40
N MET A 73 11.77 2.67 12.35
CA MET A 73 11.38 3.28 13.61
C MET A 73 12.57 3.59 14.53
N THR A 74 13.60 2.74 14.59
CA THR A 74 14.75 2.95 15.48
C THR A 74 15.79 3.89 14.89
N LEU A 75 15.98 3.91 13.57
CA LEU A 75 16.99 4.75 12.93
C LEU A 75 16.46 6.16 12.57
N THR A 76 15.17 6.27 12.19
CA THR A 76 14.61 7.53 11.69
C THR A 76 13.62 8.16 12.67
N HIS A 77 12.90 7.35 13.47
CA HIS A 77 11.83 7.79 14.36
C HIS A 77 11.99 7.25 15.78
N SER A 78 13.23 7.23 16.28
CA SER A 78 13.59 6.63 17.59
C SER A 78 12.80 7.20 18.76
N ASP A 79 12.51 8.50 18.77
CA ASP A 79 11.74 9.15 19.85
C ASP A 79 10.29 8.66 19.88
N ASN A 80 9.66 8.51 18.70
CA ASN A 80 8.31 7.98 18.58
C ASN A 80 8.24 6.50 18.98
N TYR A 81 9.25 5.72 18.59
CA TYR A 81 9.38 4.32 19.01
C TYR A 81 9.49 4.22 20.54
N ALA A 82 10.38 5.01 21.16
CA ALA A 82 10.55 5.04 22.61
C ALA A 82 9.29 5.53 23.34
N ARG A 83 8.55 6.47 22.76
CA ARG A 83 7.30 6.98 23.32
C ARG A 83 6.20 5.93 23.33
N LEU A 84 5.98 5.23 22.22
CA LEU A 84 5.04 4.11 22.14
C LEU A 84 5.40 3.02 23.15
N LYS A 85 6.68 2.66 23.25
CA LYS A 85 7.17 1.67 24.21
C LYS A 85 6.91 2.05 25.67
N ARG A 86 7.11 3.33 26.04
CA ARG A 86 6.87 3.82 27.42
C ARG A 86 5.38 3.85 27.79
N SER A 87 4.47 3.96 26.83
CA SER A 87 3.02 4.06 27.06
C SER A 87 2.33 2.71 27.33
N ARG A 88 3.08 1.62 27.52
CA ARG A 88 2.56 0.26 27.74
C ARG A 88 1.72 -0.28 26.57
N ILE A 89 1.87 0.29 25.38
CA ILE A 89 1.39 -0.30 24.14
C ILE A 89 2.24 -1.53 23.82
N GLU A 90 1.61 -2.60 23.40
CA GLU A 90 2.34 -3.78 22.93
C GLU A 90 2.96 -3.47 21.56
N LEU A 91 4.25 -3.13 21.60
CA LEU A 91 5.02 -2.70 20.43
C LEU A 91 6.00 -3.78 19.98
N VAL A 92 5.87 -4.22 18.73
CA VAL A 92 6.76 -5.20 18.09
C VAL A 92 7.47 -4.54 16.91
N GLY A 93 8.79 -4.52 16.94
CA GLY A 93 9.62 -4.14 15.79
C GLY A 93 9.97 -5.37 14.98
N VAL A 94 9.53 -5.44 13.74
CA VAL A 94 9.86 -6.51 12.81
C VAL A 94 11.14 -6.15 12.07
N PHE A 95 12.11 -7.06 12.10
CA PHE A 95 13.35 -6.92 11.35
C PHE A 95 13.37 -7.92 10.19
N CYS A 96 13.31 -7.39 8.98
CA CYS A 96 13.42 -8.21 7.77
C CYS A 96 14.90 -8.42 7.45
N THR A 97 15.40 -9.62 7.61
CA THR A 97 16.77 -9.96 7.24
C THR A 97 16.88 -10.31 5.77
N PRO A 98 17.82 -9.73 5.01
CA PRO A 98 18.08 -10.17 3.66
C PRO A 98 18.59 -11.62 3.69
N LYS A 99 17.83 -12.56 3.14
CA LYS A 99 18.22 -13.97 3.08
C LYS A 99 19.20 -14.32 1.95
N HIS A 100 19.53 -13.35 1.09
CA HIS A 100 20.42 -13.54 -0.04
C HIS A 100 21.33 -12.33 -0.27
N HIS A 101 22.62 -12.58 -0.42
CA HIS A 101 23.66 -11.60 -0.76
C HIS A 101 23.53 -10.96 -2.15
N LEU A 102 22.49 -11.30 -2.90
CA LEU A 102 22.24 -10.80 -4.28
C LEU A 102 21.19 -9.69 -4.35
N ILE A 103 20.66 -9.23 -3.23
CA ILE A 103 19.63 -8.19 -3.20
C ILE A 103 20.27 -6.90 -2.71
N GLU A 104 20.41 -5.93 -3.61
CA GLU A 104 20.97 -4.60 -3.30
C GLU A 104 20.03 -3.77 -2.39
N VAL A 105 18.74 -4.15 -2.29
CA VAL A 105 17.74 -3.45 -1.47
C VAL A 105 17.28 -4.38 -0.36
N GLU A 106 17.37 -3.91 0.87
CA GLU A 106 16.91 -4.64 2.04
C GLU A 106 15.36 -4.72 2.07
N PRO A 107 14.78 -5.89 2.37
CA PRO A 107 13.34 -6.04 2.50
C PRO A 107 12.82 -5.27 3.72
N ASP A 108 11.62 -4.73 3.60
CA ASP A 108 10.92 -3.96 4.63
C ASP A 108 9.72 -4.71 5.19
N MET A 109 9.38 -4.43 6.44
CA MET A 109 8.04 -4.66 6.95
C MET A 109 7.14 -3.53 6.43
N HIS A 110 6.46 -3.76 5.31
CA HIS A 110 5.86 -2.70 4.49
C HIS A 110 4.31 -2.77 4.44
N THR A 111 3.69 -3.65 5.23
CA THR A 111 2.23 -3.70 5.36
C THR A 111 1.67 -2.43 5.98
N LYS A 112 0.45 -2.07 5.60
CA LYS A 112 -0.25 -0.89 6.08
C LYS A 112 -1.71 -1.22 6.30
N PHE A 113 -2.05 -1.57 7.56
CA PHE A 113 -3.45 -1.81 7.94
C PHE A 113 -3.69 -1.54 9.42
N VAL A 114 -4.95 -1.27 9.74
CA VAL A 114 -5.44 -1.13 11.12
C VAL A 114 -6.72 -1.92 11.28
N ILE A 115 -6.84 -2.66 12.40
CA ILE A 115 -8.04 -3.43 12.77
C ILE A 115 -8.62 -2.84 14.05
N PHE A 116 -9.94 -2.67 14.09
CA PHE A 116 -10.68 -2.13 15.21
C PHE A 116 -11.71 -3.16 15.69
N ASN A 117 -11.60 -3.62 16.94
CA ASN A 117 -12.49 -4.58 17.61
C ASN A 117 -12.76 -5.89 16.82
N ASP A 118 -11.87 -6.26 15.91
CA ASP A 118 -12.05 -7.39 14.98
C ASP A 118 -13.36 -7.31 14.14
N GLU A 119 -13.90 -6.10 13.95
CA GLU A 119 -15.12 -5.79 13.20
C GLU A 119 -14.88 -4.88 12.01
N ASP A 120 -14.05 -3.86 12.19
CA ASP A 120 -13.70 -2.88 11.17
C ASP A 120 -12.20 -2.93 10.87
N ALA A 121 -11.86 -2.67 9.62
CA ALA A 121 -10.45 -2.53 9.22
C ALA A 121 -10.27 -1.52 8.09
N ILE A 122 -9.05 -1.01 7.98
CA ILE A 122 -8.57 -0.25 6.82
C ILE A 122 -7.21 -0.81 6.41
N LEU A 123 -6.98 -0.94 5.12
CA LEU A 123 -5.67 -1.22 4.55
C LEU A 123 -5.43 -0.37 3.29
N GLY A 124 -4.17 -0.20 2.90
CA GLY A 124 -3.86 0.57 1.68
C GLY A 124 -2.38 0.87 1.48
N SER A 125 -2.13 1.92 0.73
CA SER A 125 -0.78 2.39 0.40
C SER A 125 -0.19 3.33 1.47
N PHE A 126 -0.99 3.86 2.37
CA PHE A 126 -0.67 4.97 3.28
C PHE A 126 0.28 4.60 4.41
N ASN A 127 1.30 5.42 4.62
CA ASN A 127 2.07 5.44 5.86
C ASN A 127 1.41 6.36 6.89
N ILE A 128 1.62 6.09 8.19
CA ILE A 128 1.11 6.95 9.26
C ILE A 128 2.17 7.99 9.63
N THR A 129 2.51 8.84 8.67
CA THR A 129 3.51 9.89 8.83
C THR A 129 2.90 11.27 8.59
N PHE A 130 3.31 12.24 9.37
CA PHE A 130 2.71 13.58 9.39
C PHE A 130 2.75 14.27 8.03
N ASP A 131 3.94 14.33 7.43
CA ASP A 131 4.17 15.01 6.16
C ASP A 131 3.50 14.30 4.97
N ARG A 132 3.44 12.98 4.97
CA ARG A 132 2.90 12.19 3.85
C ARG A 132 1.39 12.16 3.78
N TRP A 133 0.69 12.30 4.90
CA TRP A 133 -0.76 12.49 4.90
C TRP A 133 -1.23 13.69 4.07
N TRP A 134 -0.39 14.71 3.95
CA TRP A 134 -0.69 15.94 3.27
C TRP A 134 -0.19 15.98 1.83
N ALA A 135 0.97 15.41 1.57
CA ALA A 135 1.69 15.56 0.33
C ALA A 135 1.33 14.49 -0.70
N ASN A 136 0.99 13.27 -0.27
CA ASN A 136 0.79 12.14 -1.16
C ASN A 136 -0.67 11.91 -1.53
N TRP A 137 -0.87 11.41 -2.75
CA TRP A 137 -2.12 10.78 -3.15
C TRP A 137 -2.06 9.31 -2.76
N GLU A 138 -2.77 8.97 -1.71
CA GLU A 138 -2.82 7.62 -1.16
C GLU A 138 -4.15 6.94 -1.51
N SER A 139 -4.15 5.62 -1.53
CA SER A 139 -5.34 4.81 -1.72
C SER A 139 -5.52 3.79 -0.61
N GLY A 140 -6.74 3.29 -0.45
CA GLY A 140 -7.02 2.25 0.53
C GLY A 140 -8.46 1.78 0.53
N MET A 141 -8.68 0.62 1.12
CA MET A 141 -10.00 0.01 1.31
C MET A 141 -10.36 -0.05 2.78
N THR A 142 -11.62 0.23 3.08
CA THR A 142 -12.21 0.05 4.42
C THR A 142 -13.17 -1.12 4.39
N PHE A 143 -13.19 -1.88 5.48
CA PHE A 143 -14.00 -3.08 5.62
C PHE A 143 -14.81 -3.01 6.91
N HIS A 144 -16.07 -3.42 6.83
CA HIS A 144 -16.88 -3.78 7.98
C HIS A 144 -17.17 -5.29 7.86
N SER A 145 -16.21 -6.11 8.27
CA SER A 145 -16.27 -7.56 8.08
C SER A 145 -15.35 -8.30 9.04
N ARG A 146 -15.95 -9.10 9.92
CA ARG A 146 -15.21 -9.99 10.82
C ARG A 146 -14.33 -11.01 10.08
N GLY A 147 -14.77 -11.44 8.89
CA GLY A 147 -13.99 -12.35 8.04
C GLY A 147 -12.67 -11.72 7.58
N VAL A 148 -12.74 -10.51 7.02
CA VAL A 148 -11.55 -9.76 6.60
C VAL A 148 -10.67 -9.41 7.80
N CYS A 149 -11.25 -8.96 8.92
CA CYS A 149 -10.48 -8.66 10.14
C CYS A 149 -9.74 -9.90 10.66
N ARG A 150 -10.34 -11.08 10.59
CA ARG A 150 -9.69 -12.35 10.98
C ARG A 150 -8.52 -12.68 10.05
N LEU A 151 -8.64 -12.47 8.73
CA LEU A 151 -7.53 -12.67 7.80
C LEU A 151 -6.37 -11.72 8.11
N LEU A 152 -6.67 -10.45 8.33
CA LEU A 152 -5.66 -9.45 8.71
C LEU A 152 -5.05 -9.74 10.08
N ASP A 153 -5.83 -10.23 11.04
CA ASP A 153 -5.30 -10.64 12.35
C ASP A 153 -4.37 -11.83 12.23
N ASN A 154 -4.68 -12.82 11.40
CA ASN A 154 -3.75 -13.92 11.12
C ASN A 154 -2.41 -13.41 10.58
N ILE A 155 -2.41 -12.43 9.68
CA ILE A 155 -1.20 -11.77 9.19
C ILE A 155 -0.48 -11.06 10.33
N PHE A 156 -1.20 -10.30 11.15
CA PHE A 156 -0.67 -9.60 12.30
C PHE A 156 0.03 -10.55 13.28
N GLN A 157 -0.60 -11.68 13.62
CA GLN A 157 -0.02 -12.68 14.51
C GLN A 157 1.22 -13.35 13.91
N SER A 158 1.25 -13.54 12.61
CA SER A 158 2.42 -14.09 11.92
C SER A 158 3.61 -13.13 11.94
N GLN A 159 3.37 -11.86 11.73
CA GLN A 159 4.39 -10.82 11.85
C GLN A 159 4.94 -10.76 13.27
N ARG A 160 4.05 -10.81 14.27
CA ARG A 160 4.40 -10.81 15.69
C ARG A 160 5.21 -12.03 16.12
N GLY A 161 4.81 -13.22 15.66
CA GLY A 161 5.44 -14.48 16.04
C GLY A 161 6.67 -14.85 15.23
N GLY A 162 6.96 -14.14 14.13
CA GLY A 162 8.01 -14.50 13.19
C GLY A 162 7.78 -15.85 12.48
N VAL A 163 6.59 -16.41 12.60
CA VAL A 163 6.21 -17.70 12.05
C VAL A 163 5.23 -17.51 10.90
N ILE A 164 5.55 -18.08 9.74
CA ILE A 164 4.66 -18.10 8.60
C ILE A 164 3.54 -19.09 8.89
N GLN A 165 2.35 -18.56 9.18
CA GLN A 165 1.15 -19.39 9.18
C GLN A 165 0.68 -19.60 7.74
N ARG A 166 0.16 -20.78 7.43
CA ARG A 166 -0.49 -21.05 6.14
C ARG A 166 -1.79 -20.26 6.09
N TYR A 167 -1.87 -19.30 5.20
CA TYR A 167 -3.11 -18.56 4.96
C TYR A 167 -3.91 -19.31 3.91
N GLY A 168 -5.11 -19.74 4.27
CA GLY A 168 -6.15 -20.01 3.30
C GLY A 168 -6.63 -18.67 2.73
N ILE A 169 -6.71 -18.54 1.41
CA ILE A 169 -7.66 -17.59 0.83
C ILE A 169 -9.01 -18.11 1.32
N ASP A 170 -9.71 -17.29 2.10
CA ASP A 170 -11.15 -17.49 2.19
C ASP A 170 -11.70 -16.91 0.87
N PRO A 171 -12.16 -17.74 -0.06
CA PRO A 171 -12.83 -17.26 -1.25
C PRO A 171 -14.23 -16.78 -0.84
N LEU A 172 -14.30 -15.66 -0.15
CA LEU A 172 -15.43 -14.78 -0.36
C LEU A 172 -15.40 -14.55 -1.86
N SER A 173 -16.40 -14.98 -2.59
CA SER A 173 -16.43 -15.17 -4.05
C SER A 173 -16.03 -13.94 -4.89
N HIS A 174 -15.69 -12.82 -4.27
CA HIS A 174 -15.35 -11.55 -4.88
C HIS A 174 -14.15 -10.83 -4.24
N PHE A 175 -13.44 -11.47 -3.27
CA PHE A 175 -12.36 -10.83 -2.53
C PHE A 175 -11.23 -11.81 -2.22
N ASN A 176 -10.01 -11.45 -2.58
CA ASN A 176 -8.79 -12.19 -2.27
C ASN A 176 -7.79 -11.30 -1.56
N LEU A 177 -7.25 -11.76 -0.44
CA LEU A 177 -6.17 -11.10 0.28
C LEU A 177 -4.90 -11.94 0.17
N LEU A 178 -3.86 -11.37 -0.38
CA LEU A 178 -2.55 -11.98 -0.55
C LEU A 178 -1.53 -11.26 0.32
N TYR A 179 -0.62 -12.01 0.91
CA TYR A 179 0.40 -11.50 1.78
C TYR A 179 1.77 -12.07 1.39
N THR A 180 2.77 -11.21 1.29
CA THR A 180 4.16 -11.61 1.12
C THR A 180 4.88 -11.64 2.46
N PHE A 181 5.60 -12.72 2.72
CA PHE A 181 6.50 -12.89 3.86
C PHE A 181 7.86 -13.36 3.35
N GLY A 182 8.61 -12.47 2.75
CA GLY A 182 9.85 -12.87 2.07
C GLY A 182 9.59 -13.93 0.97
N ARG A 183 10.56 -14.78 0.67
CA ARG A 183 10.43 -15.83 -0.35
C ARG A 183 9.41 -16.95 -0.04
N HIS A 184 8.77 -16.94 1.11
CA HIS A 184 7.98 -18.08 1.59
C HIS A 184 6.48 -17.84 1.61
N THR A 185 5.94 -17.19 0.58
CA THR A 185 4.49 -17.09 0.45
C THR A 185 3.92 -18.41 -0.03
N MET A 186 3.33 -19.16 0.86
CA MET A 186 2.64 -20.41 0.52
C MET A 186 1.14 -20.25 0.70
N LEU A 187 0.41 -20.39 -0.37
CA LEU A 187 -1.03 -20.55 -0.38
C LEU A 187 -1.36 -22.01 -0.75
N ASN A 188 -2.06 -22.73 0.15
CA ASN A 188 -2.49 -24.12 -0.10
C ASN A 188 -1.36 -25.05 -0.63
N GLY A 189 -0.12 -24.86 -0.17
CA GLY A 189 1.02 -25.64 -0.61
C GLY A 189 1.58 -25.27 -1.99
N LYS A 190 1.04 -24.22 -2.63
CA LYS A 190 1.56 -23.63 -3.88
C LYS A 190 2.20 -22.26 -3.57
N ASN A 191 3.28 -21.94 -4.26
CA ASN A 191 3.90 -20.62 -4.21
C ASN A 191 2.97 -19.60 -4.92
N TYR A 192 1.97 -19.07 -4.20
CA TYR A 192 1.09 -18.04 -4.73
C TYR A 192 1.60 -16.68 -4.27
N ARG A 193 2.32 -16.00 -5.13
CA ARG A 193 2.89 -14.69 -4.83
C ARG A 193 2.00 -13.59 -5.41
N PRO A 194 1.96 -12.37 -4.80
CA PRO A 194 1.18 -11.25 -5.34
C PRO A 194 1.43 -10.98 -6.82
N HIS A 195 2.68 -11.07 -7.30
CA HIS A 195 2.98 -10.84 -8.71
C HIS A 195 2.36 -11.89 -9.65
N HIS A 196 2.23 -13.16 -9.25
CA HIS A 196 1.49 -14.17 -10.04
C HIS A 196 0.01 -13.83 -10.14
N ALA A 197 -0.59 -13.32 -9.08
CA ALA A 197 -1.98 -12.88 -9.09
C ALA A 197 -2.15 -11.63 -9.98
N ILE A 198 -1.23 -10.68 -9.91
CA ILE A 198 -1.20 -9.51 -10.80
C ILE A 198 -1.13 -9.97 -12.26
N LEU A 199 -0.18 -10.83 -12.61
CA LEU A 199 -0.04 -11.38 -13.96
C LEU A 199 -1.31 -12.10 -14.42
N ALA A 200 -1.89 -12.95 -13.56
CA ALA A 200 -3.12 -13.67 -13.88
C ALA A 200 -4.29 -12.73 -14.21
N GLU A 201 -4.46 -11.65 -13.45
CA GLU A 201 -5.52 -10.67 -13.71
C GLU A 201 -5.26 -9.84 -14.97
N ILE A 202 -4.01 -9.44 -15.24
CA ILE A 202 -3.64 -8.76 -16.51
C ILE A 202 -3.91 -9.66 -17.72
N HIS A 203 -3.56 -10.95 -17.64
CA HIS A 203 -3.82 -11.89 -18.73
C HIS A 203 -5.32 -12.12 -19.00
N ARG A 204 -6.18 -12.02 -17.97
CA ARG A 204 -7.63 -12.15 -18.09
C ARG A 204 -8.33 -10.90 -18.58
N ALA A 205 -7.69 -9.74 -18.53
CA ALA A 205 -8.25 -8.46 -18.96
C ALA A 205 -8.76 -8.51 -20.41
N ARG A 206 -9.96 -7.96 -20.63
CA ARG A 206 -10.65 -7.98 -21.93
C ARG A 206 -10.90 -6.60 -22.52
N HIS A 207 -11.06 -5.57 -21.68
CA HIS A 207 -11.48 -4.24 -22.11
C HIS A 207 -10.51 -3.15 -21.71
N SER A 208 -10.13 -3.10 -20.42
CA SER A 208 -9.29 -2.00 -19.91
C SER A 208 -8.42 -2.42 -18.74
N ILE A 209 -7.25 -1.79 -18.65
CA ILE A 209 -6.33 -1.85 -17.51
C ILE A 209 -5.90 -0.41 -17.21
N LYS A 210 -6.20 0.08 -15.99
CA LYS A 210 -5.80 1.40 -15.51
C LYS A 210 -4.97 1.26 -14.25
N LEU A 211 -3.76 1.82 -14.24
CA LEU A 211 -2.82 1.70 -13.11
C LEU A 211 -2.44 3.07 -12.57
N SER A 212 -2.40 3.19 -11.25
CA SER A 212 -1.79 4.32 -10.55
C SER A 212 -0.71 3.80 -9.61
N LEU A 213 0.55 4.06 -9.94
CA LEU A 213 1.69 3.41 -9.29
C LEU A 213 2.72 4.41 -8.78
N PHE A 214 3.06 4.28 -7.50
CA PHE A 214 4.17 4.99 -6.90
C PHE A 214 5.50 4.58 -7.54
N LEU A 215 5.76 3.28 -7.59
CA LEU A 215 7.00 2.71 -8.11
C LEU A 215 6.69 1.47 -8.94
N MET A 216 7.30 1.39 -10.11
CA MET A 216 7.26 0.22 -10.97
C MET A 216 8.66 -0.08 -11.51
N GLY A 217 9.05 -1.33 -11.37
CA GLY A 217 10.14 -1.92 -12.14
C GLY A 217 9.61 -3.01 -13.04
N ASP A 218 10.50 -3.81 -13.60
CA ASP A 218 10.11 -5.03 -14.30
C ASP A 218 9.90 -6.14 -13.27
N LEU A 219 8.67 -6.28 -12.80
CA LEU A 219 8.30 -7.32 -11.84
C LEU A 219 8.21 -8.66 -12.58
N LEU A 220 9.17 -9.54 -12.28
CA LEU A 220 9.33 -10.83 -12.94
C LEU A 220 8.57 -11.94 -12.23
N GLY A 221 7.86 -12.77 -12.98
CA GLY A 221 7.34 -14.06 -12.54
C GLY A 221 8.42 -15.14 -12.44
N ASP A 222 8.07 -16.31 -11.90
CA ASP A 222 9.02 -17.42 -11.70
C ASP A 222 9.57 -18.01 -13.01
N HIS A 223 8.89 -17.78 -14.13
CA HIS A 223 9.26 -18.29 -15.46
C HIS A 223 9.81 -17.20 -16.40
N GLY A 224 10.17 -16.02 -15.85
CA GLY A 224 10.66 -14.91 -16.66
C GLY A 224 9.56 -14.04 -17.27
N ASP A 225 8.29 -14.35 -17.04
CA ASP A 225 7.18 -13.49 -17.43
C ASP A 225 7.24 -12.18 -16.66
N SER A 226 7.22 -11.06 -17.35
CA SER A 226 7.23 -9.76 -16.69
C SER A 226 5.86 -9.09 -16.73
N VAL A 227 5.58 -8.26 -15.71
CA VAL A 227 4.35 -7.45 -15.70
C VAL A 227 4.34 -6.47 -16.87
N VAL A 228 5.52 -5.96 -17.28
CA VAL A 228 5.64 -5.09 -18.47
C VAL A 228 5.25 -5.85 -19.73
N ASP A 229 5.74 -7.09 -19.93
CA ASP A 229 5.37 -7.93 -21.07
C ASP A 229 3.87 -8.26 -21.06
N ALA A 230 3.32 -8.59 -19.90
CA ALA A 230 1.89 -8.88 -19.76
C ALA A 230 1.01 -7.67 -20.14
N LEU A 231 1.41 -6.45 -19.76
CA LEU A 231 0.72 -5.21 -20.16
C LEU A 231 0.83 -4.95 -21.65
N ILE A 232 2.01 -5.17 -22.25
CA ILE A 232 2.22 -5.06 -23.71
C ILE A 232 1.34 -6.09 -24.45
N HIS A 233 1.35 -7.35 -24.04
CA HIS A 233 0.50 -8.38 -24.62
C HIS A 233 -1.00 -8.08 -24.44
N ALA A 234 -1.41 -7.47 -23.35
CA ALA A 234 -2.79 -7.03 -23.18
C ALA A 234 -3.14 -5.93 -24.19
N TYR A 235 -2.25 -4.95 -24.37
CA TYR A 235 -2.39 -3.89 -25.36
C TYR A 235 -2.46 -4.45 -26.80
N ASP A 236 -1.60 -5.41 -27.15
CA ASP A 236 -1.60 -6.09 -28.46
C ASP A 236 -2.91 -6.86 -28.72
N ARG A 237 -3.57 -7.34 -27.67
CA ARG A 237 -4.91 -7.96 -27.76
C ARG A 237 -6.04 -6.95 -27.92
N GLY A 238 -5.75 -5.64 -27.94
CA GLY A 238 -6.74 -4.57 -28.06
C GLY A 238 -7.32 -4.10 -26.70
N VAL A 239 -6.73 -4.50 -25.57
CA VAL A 239 -7.12 -3.99 -24.26
C VAL A 239 -6.61 -2.56 -24.13
N TYR A 240 -7.46 -1.64 -23.70
CA TYR A 240 -7.04 -0.28 -23.37
C TYR A 240 -6.17 -0.26 -22.12
N VAL A 241 -4.89 0.07 -22.25
CA VAL A 241 -3.94 0.14 -21.14
C VAL A 241 -3.54 1.60 -20.88
N HIS A 242 -3.74 2.07 -19.65
CA HIS A 242 -3.37 3.41 -19.23
C HIS A 242 -2.68 3.37 -17.87
N VAL A 243 -1.47 3.91 -17.79
CA VAL A 243 -0.65 3.88 -16.59
C VAL A 243 -0.30 5.29 -16.16
N LEU A 244 -0.51 5.60 -14.88
CA LEU A 244 -0.05 6.81 -14.22
C LEU A 244 1.08 6.46 -13.26
N PHE A 245 2.24 7.07 -13.45
CA PHE A 245 3.40 6.90 -12.58
C PHE A 245 3.72 8.16 -11.81
N ASN A 246 4.29 8.01 -10.61
CA ASN A 246 5.03 9.08 -9.98
C ASN A 246 6.18 9.48 -10.91
N GLY A 247 6.13 10.71 -11.43
CA GLY A 247 7.03 11.18 -12.49
C GLY A 247 8.49 11.18 -12.06
N HIS A 248 8.77 11.52 -10.80
CA HIS A 248 10.14 11.50 -10.26
C HIS A 248 10.73 10.10 -10.20
N LEU A 249 9.93 9.12 -9.78
CA LEU A 249 10.36 7.72 -9.62
C LEU A 249 10.31 6.92 -10.93
N ALA A 250 9.67 7.45 -11.96
CA ALA A 250 9.67 6.87 -13.31
C ALA A 250 10.99 7.11 -14.07
N ARG A 251 11.93 7.83 -13.46
CA ARG A 251 13.20 8.26 -14.08
C ARG A 251 14.41 7.71 -13.35
N GLN A 252 15.51 7.54 -14.09
CA GLN A 252 16.80 7.08 -13.54
C GLN A 252 17.48 8.21 -12.79
N GLY A 253 18.35 7.85 -11.83
CA GLY A 253 19.13 8.78 -11.03
C GLY A 253 18.47 9.12 -9.67
N ARG A 254 19.11 10.01 -8.92
CA ARG A 254 18.63 10.43 -7.59
C ARG A 254 17.54 11.48 -7.75
N VAL A 255 16.47 11.30 -6.99
CA VAL A 255 15.38 12.27 -6.89
C VAL A 255 15.80 13.44 -5.99
N GLY A 256 15.37 14.66 -6.33
CA GLY A 256 15.61 15.85 -5.50
C GLY A 256 16.95 16.53 -5.69
N VAL A 257 17.69 16.17 -6.74
CA VAL A 257 18.95 16.83 -7.13
C VAL A 257 18.73 17.90 -8.20
N GLU A 258 17.59 17.84 -8.86
CA GLU A 258 17.20 18.69 -9.98
C GLU A 258 16.92 20.12 -9.51
N ARG A 259 17.42 21.11 -10.27
CA ARG A 259 17.23 22.54 -9.99
C ARG A 259 15.99 23.12 -10.66
N SER A 260 15.48 22.42 -11.67
CA SER A 260 14.31 22.87 -12.43
C SER A 260 13.49 21.68 -12.93
N MET A 261 12.23 21.93 -13.31
CA MET A 261 11.40 20.92 -13.95
C MET A 261 11.97 20.47 -15.30
N ALA A 262 12.68 21.34 -16.00
CA ALA A 262 13.38 20.98 -17.24
C ALA A 262 14.50 19.96 -16.99
N ASP A 263 15.29 20.15 -15.93
CA ASP A 263 16.32 19.19 -15.54
C ASP A 263 15.71 17.84 -15.18
N GLU A 264 14.59 17.87 -14.43
CA GLU A 264 13.84 16.67 -14.06
C GLU A 264 13.34 15.92 -15.31
N LEU A 265 12.73 16.63 -16.26
CA LEU A 265 12.19 16.05 -17.49
C LEU A 265 13.29 15.50 -18.42
N ASN A 266 14.51 15.99 -18.32
CA ASN A 266 15.66 15.51 -19.08
C ASN A 266 16.29 14.23 -18.51
N ARG A 267 15.93 13.80 -17.30
CA ARG A 267 16.41 12.53 -16.75
C ARG A 267 15.88 11.36 -17.58
N PRO A 268 16.70 10.34 -17.89
CA PRO A 268 16.26 9.17 -18.63
C PRO A 268 15.10 8.44 -17.92
N LEU A 269 14.15 7.93 -18.67
CA LEU A 269 13.11 7.07 -18.14
C LEU A 269 13.69 5.72 -17.67
N LEU A 270 13.04 5.11 -16.69
CA LEU A 270 13.30 3.72 -16.33
C LEU A 270 13.00 2.81 -17.54
N PRO A 271 13.76 1.73 -17.76
CA PRO A 271 13.55 0.83 -18.90
C PRO A 271 12.13 0.31 -19.03
N ALA A 272 11.50 -0.08 -17.92
CA ALA A 272 10.11 -0.54 -17.89
C ALA A 272 9.13 0.53 -18.42
N VAL A 273 9.30 1.78 -17.98
CA VAL A 273 8.48 2.91 -18.41
C VAL A 273 8.69 3.23 -19.90
N GLN A 274 9.96 3.21 -20.32
CA GLN A 274 10.32 3.46 -21.73
C GLN A 274 9.74 2.39 -22.66
N ARG A 275 9.78 1.12 -22.28
CA ARG A 275 9.20 0.02 -23.04
C ARG A 275 7.70 0.19 -23.24
N LEU A 276 6.94 0.51 -22.19
CA LEU A 276 5.50 0.75 -22.29
C LEU A 276 5.18 1.90 -23.24
N LYS A 277 5.91 3.01 -23.16
CA LYS A 277 5.71 4.16 -24.07
C LYS A 277 6.07 3.83 -25.52
N SER A 278 7.11 3.05 -25.76
CA SER A 278 7.59 2.74 -27.11
C SER A 278 6.61 1.92 -27.94
N VAL A 279 5.71 1.16 -27.32
CA VAL A 279 4.66 0.38 -27.98
C VAL A 279 3.34 1.14 -28.12
N GLY A 280 3.24 2.39 -27.62
CA GLY A 280 2.05 3.22 -27.74
C GLY A 280 1.06 3.12 -26.58
N ILE A 281 1.41 2.45 -25.50
CA ILE A 281 0.61 2.46 -24.27
C ILE A 281 0.57 3.88 -23.69
N ALA A 282 -0.62 4.33 -23.25
CA ALA A 282 -0.79 5.61 -22.60
C ALA A 282 -0.10 5.61 -21.22
N VAL A 283 1.04 6.30 -21.14
CA VAL A 283 1.83 6.43 -19.89
C VAL A 283 1.92 7.88 -19.48
N GLY A 284 1.22 8.26 -18.42
CA GLY A 284 1.26 9.58 -17.81
C GLY A 284 2.26 9.64 -16.65
N LEU A 285 3.20 10.58 -16.73
CA LEU A 285 4.15 10.89 -15.65
C LEU A 285 3.58 12.05 -14.84
N VAL A 286 3.24 11.79 -13.58
CA VAL A 286 2.50 12.70 -12.72
C VAL A 286 3.44 13.45 -11.79
N TYR A 287 3.34 14.77 -11.81
CA TYR A 287 4.08 15.70 -10.96
C TYR A 287 3.12 16.62 -10.24
N GLY A 288 3.42 17.04 -9.03
CA GLY A 288 2.66 18.06 -8.31
C GLY A 288 2.85 19.46 -8.90
N GLN A 289 2.16 20.44 -8.35
CA GLN A 289 2.24 21.82 -8.85
C GLN A 289 3.54 22.50 -8.42
N ASP A 290 4.10 22.14 -7.23
CA ASP A 290 5.29 22.77 -6.61
C ASP A 290 6.38 21.75 -6.26
N ASP A 291 6.60 20.78 -7.10
CA ASP A 291 7.18 19.47 -6.74
C ASP A 291 8.67 19.35 -6.55
N LEU A 292 9.46 20.35 -6.91
CA LEU A 292 10.90 20.23 -6.68
C LEU A 292 11.25 20.17 -5.17
N ALA A 293 10.34 20.61 -4.30
CA ALA A 293 10.53 20.59 -2.85
C ALA A 293 10.10 19.27 -2.17
N VAL A 294 9.24 18.43 -2.80
CA VAL A 294 8.69 17.20 -2.21
C VAL A 294 8.70 16.06 -3.23
N PRO A 295 9.84 15.46 -3.49
CA PRO A 295 10.05 14.53 -4.62
C PRO A 295 9.28 13.21 -4.53
N TYR A 296 8.70 12.85 -3.39
CA TYR A 296 7.93 11.61 -3.21
C TYR A 296 6.42 11.78 -3.38
N SER A 297 5.93 13.00 -3.59
CA SER A 297 4.59 13.36 -4.02
C SER A 297 4.57 13.36 -5.57
N PRO A 298 3.44 13.26 -6.24
CA PRO A 298 2.08 13.30 -5.73
C PRO A 298 1.43 11.92 -5.58
N ILE A 299 1.88 10.88 -6.30
CA ILE A 299 1.27 9.54 -6.28
C ILE A 299 2.11 8.63 -5.37
N HIS A 300 1.47 8.10 -4.33
CA HIS A 300 2.00 7.00 -3.54
C HIS A 300 1.06 5.78 -3.56
N SER A 301 -0.07 5.86 -4.25
CA SER A 301 -0.99 4.76 -4.48
C SER A 301 -0.34 3.62 -5.28
N LYS A 302 -0.89 2.42 -5.14
CA LYS A 302 -0.41 1.20 -5.80
C LYS A 302 -1.60 0.34 -6.19
N TYR A 303 -2.46 0.88 -7.10
CA TYR A 303 -3.65 0.16 -7.52
C TYR A 303 -3.72 -0.05 -9.02
N CYS A 304 -4.46 -1.08 -9.39
CA CYS A 304 -4.84 -1.39 -10.75
C CYS A 304 -6.34 -1.66 -10.82
N ILE A 305 -6.97 -1.13 -11.86
CA ILE A 305 -8.38 -1.39 -12.16
C ILE A 305 -8.44 -2.15 -13.48
N ILE A 306 -9.10 -3.30 -13.49
CA ILE A 306 -9.25 -4.15 -14.67
C ILE A 306 -10.72 -4.27 -15.01
N ASP A 307 -11.04 -4.03 -16.28
CA ASP A 307 -12.40 -4.15 -16.86
C ASP A 307 -13.47 -3.40 -16.05
N ASP A 308 -13.07 -2.28 -15.43
CA ASP A 308 -13.92 -1.41 -14.60
C ASP A 308 -14.66 -2.13 -13.45
N SER A 309 -14.18 -3.31 -13.07
CA SER A 309 -14.83 -4.17 -12.07
C SER A 309 -13.87 -4.84 -11.08
N ILE A 310 -12.62 -5.07 -11.45
CA ILE A 310 -11.62 -5.70 -10.59
C ILE A 310 -10.64 -4.64 -10.12
N VAL A 311 -10.40 -4.57 -8.80
CA VAL A 311 -9.41 -3.67 -8.21
C VAL A 311 -8.33 -4.49 -7.51
N LEU A 312 -7.09 -4.23 -7.88
CA LEU A 312 -5.92 -4.67 -7.14
C LEU A 312 -5.42 -3.47 -6.33
N GLU A 313 -5.28 -3.62 -5.02
CA GLU A 313 -4.92 -2.52 -4.10
C GLU A 313 -4.05 -3.03 -2.96
N GLY A 314 -3.19 -2.20 -2.40
CA GLY A 314 -2.47 -2.52 -1.17
C GLY A 314 -1.16 -1.80 -0.98
N SER A 315 -0.28 -2.39 -0.20
CA SER A 315 1.05 -1.85 0.06
C SER A 315 2.11 -2.31 -0.95
N PHE A 316 1.82 -3.35 -1.73
CA PHE A 316 2.75 -4.02 -2.64
C PHE A 316 3.17 -3.10 -3.81
N ASN A 317 4.43 -2.71 -3.84
CA ASN A 317 5.01 -2.00 -5.00
C ASN A 317 5.31 -2.98 -6.13
N TRP A 318 5.09 -2.54 -7.37
CA TRP A 318 5.24 -3.39 -8.56
C TRP A 318 6.69 -3.45 -9.05
N TYR A 319 7.59 -3.95 -8.20
CA TYR A 319 8.99 -4.18 -8.55
C TYR A 319 9.58 -5.36 -7.76
N ASN A 320 10.69 -5.93 -8.24
CA ASN A 320 11.21 -7.22 -7.78
C ASN A 320 11.55 -7.30 -6.29
N THR A 321 12.00 -6.22 -5.66
CA THR A 321 12.37 -6.27 -4.24
C THR A 321 11.16 -6.37 -3.32
N SER A 322 9.97 -5.94 -3.76
CA SER A 322 8.72 -6.07 -2.97
C SER A 322 8.33 -7.52 -2.68
N VAL A 323 8.76 -8.47 -3.52
CA VAL A 323 8.50 -9.91 -3.26
C VAL A 323 9.22 -10.45 -2.02
N PHE A 324 10.20 -9.70 -1.51
CA PHE A 324 10.96 -10.06 -0.31
C PHE A 324 10.51 -9.28 0.93
N SER A 325 9.71 -8.25 0.77
CA SER A 325 9.13 -7.45 1.85
C SER A 325 7.88 -8.12 2.43
N HIS A 326 7.42 -7.63 3.58
CA HIS A 326 6.11 -7.95 4.10
C HIS A 326 5.11 -6.98 3.49
N ASP A 327 4.37 -7.42 2.51
CA ASP A 327 3.41 -6.61 1.76
C ASP A 327 2.03 -7.26 1.66
N LEU A 328 1.02 -6.44 1.40
CA LEU A 328 -0.36 -6.85 1.16
C LEU A 328 -0.78 -6.51 -0.27
N LEU A 329 -1.52 -7.41 -0.88
CA LEU A 329 -2.28 -7.19 -2.10
C LEU A 329 -3.71 -7.70 -1.91
N VAL A 330 -4.67 -6.84 -2.14
CA VAL A 330 -6.09 -7.18 -2.21
C VAL A 330 -6.51 -7.23 -3.67
N ILE A 331 -7.31 -8.23 -4.02
CA ILE A 331 -8.02 -8.31 -5.29
C ILE A 331 -9.50 -8.35 -4.97
N ALA A 332 -10.22 -7.28 -5.34
CA ALA A 332 -11.66 -7.17 -5.16
C ALA A 332 -12.35 -7.19 -6.53
N ASN A 333 -13.14 -8.21 -6.78
CA ASN A 333 -13.96 -8.29 -8.00
C ASN A 333 -15.37 -7.77 -7.68
N ASN A 334 -15.52 -6.45 -7.73
CA ASN A 334 -16.79 -5.78 -7.46
C ASN A 334 -16.80 -4.41 -8.14
N ARG A 335 -17.77 -4.17 -8.98
CA ARG A 335 -17.94 -2.92 -9.73
C ARG A 335 -18.14 -1.71 -8.81
N ASP A 336 -18.88 -1.85 -7.72
CA ASP A 336 -19.12 -0.76 -6.79
C ASP A 336 -17.83 -0.36 -6.04
N VAL A 337 -16.93 -1.31 -5.82
CA VAL A 337 -15.59 -1.04 -5.29
C VAL A 337 -14.72 -0.35 -6.35
N ALA A 338 -14.86 -0.71 -7.62
CA ALA A 338 -14.03 -0.14 -8.70
C ALA A 338 -14.42 1.32 -9.04
N GLN A 339 -15.69 1.72 -8.91
CA GLN A 339 -16.16 3.05 -9.30
C GLN A 339 -15.41 4.21 -8.59
N PRO A 340 -15.18 4.22 -7.26
CA PRO A 340 -14.37 5.24 -6.61
C PRO A 340 -12.94 5.31 -7.16
N TYR A 341 -12.34 4.17 -7.52
CA TYR A 341 -10.98 4.13 -8.07
C TYR A 341 -10.94 4.70 -9.48
N LEU A 342 -11.95 4.44 -10.32
CA LEU A 342 -12.09 5.02 -11.65
C LEU A 342 -12.23 6.55 -11.56
N TYR A 343 -13.10 7.04 -10.68
CA TYR A 343 -13.25 8.46 -10.44
C TYR A 343 -11.93 9.11 -10.02
N GLU A 344 -11.21 8.52 -9.08
CA GLU A 344 -9.95 9.06 -8.59
C GLU A 344 -8.83 9.00 -9.62
N PHE A 345 -8.79 7.96 -10.46
CA PHE A 345 -7.86 7.90 -11.58
C PHE A 345 -8.02 9.11 -12.51
N GLU A 346 -9.26 9.52 -12.79
CA GLU A 346 -9.55 10.73 -13.54
C GLU A 346 -9.18 12.00 -12.78
N GLN A 347 -9.42 12.05 -11.45
CA GLN A 347 -9.06 13.21 -10.65
C GLN A 347 -7.55 13.43 -10.59
N ILE A 348 -6.74 12.39 -10.55
CA ILE A 348 -5.28 12.50 -10.64
C ILE A 348 -4.89 13.23 -11.93
N GLN A 349 -5.46 12.84 -13.06
CA GLN A 349 -5.18 13.48 -14.35
C GLN A 349 -5.58 14.96 -14.41
N ARG A 350 -6.63 15.36 -13.71
CA ARG A 350 -7.13 16.76 -13.67
C ARG A 350 -6.39 17.62 -12.65
N SER A 351 -5.90 17.02 -11.56
CA SER A 351 -5.35 17.75 -10.40
C SER A 351 -3.84 17.92 -10.43
N PHE A 352 -3.14 17.16 -11.26
CA PHE A 352 -1.70 17.17 -11.36
C PHE A 352 -1.20 17.53 -12.75
N ARG A 353 0.09 17.87 -12.85
CA ARG A 353 0.77 17.98 -14.15
C ARG A 353 1.07 16.56 -14.63
N VAL A 354 0.44 16.16 -15.73
CA VAL A 354 0.66 14.84 -16.34
C VAL A 354 1.34 15.00 -17.68
N PHE A 355 2.50 14.37 -17.84
CA PHE A 355 3.25 14.36 -19.10
C PHE A 355 3.13 12.97 -19.73
N TYR A 356 2.58 12.93 -20.94
CA TYR A 356 2.38 11.71 -21.72
C TYR A 356 3.54 11.41 -22.66
#